data_698251c2deb03191aa6db59ae6967afd
#
_entry.id   698251c2deb03191aa6db59ae6967afd
#
_cell.length_a   1.000
_cell.length_b   1.000
_cell.length_c   1.000
_cell.angle_alpha   90.00
_cell.angle_beta   90.00
_cell.angle_gamma   90.00
#
_symmetry.space_group_name_H-M   'P 1'
#
loop_
_entity.id
_entity.type
_entity.pdbx_description
1 polymer ?
#
loop_
_entity_poly.entity_id
_entity_poly.type
_entity_poly.pdbx_seq_one_letter_code
_entity_poly.pdbx_strand_id
1 'polypeptide(L)'
;MKKISTTLILSLFIYASAFAQELKVATYNIRYASSNDIGNLWQNRAPYVGALIRFHDFDIFGTQEGLPEQLTDLDGMFPTYARYGKGRDDGKTKGEHSAIYYKKDKFTLLNQGDFWLAENPDVPAKGWDAICCNRIVSWVNLKDNESGNEFFFFSAHYDHQGQLARRESSKLVLKKIKEIAKEKPVIFVGDLNADHESEPYKILQDSGEIVDTFTLVKEPYHTNGSFNSFKVSNNSTIIDHIFVTPNIKVSKWGILTDSYSGKYPSDHFPVVSVLHL
;
A
#
# COMPACT_ATOMS: atom_id res chain seq x y z
N MET A 1 -31.14 -26.17 -65.31
CA MET A 1 -29.94 -25.56 -64.79
C MET A 1 -30.28 -24.89 -63.45
N LYS A 2 -29.93 -25.50 -62.30
CA LYS A 2 -30.16 -24.96 -60.95
C LYS A 2 -28.98 -24.09 -60.56
N LYS A 3 -29.19 -22.82 -60.30
CA LYS A 3 -28.16 -21.89 -59.79
C LYS A 3 -28.00 -22.17 -58.26
N ILE A 4 -26.85 -22.65 -57.86
CA ILE A 4 -26.45 -22.77 -56.44
C ILE A 4 -25.91 -21.39 -56.03
N SER A 5 -26.61 -20.72 -55.12
CA SER A 5 -26.18 -19.43 -54.55
C SER A 5 -25.37 -19.78 -53.28
N THR A 6 -24.07 -19.56 -53.34
CA THR A 6 -23.16 -19.79 -52.21
C THR A 6 -23.14 -18.48 -51.36
N THR A 7 -23.80 -18.54 -50.21
CA THR A 7 -23.76 -17.44 -49.22
C THR A 7 -22.49 -17.55 -48.43
N LEU A 8 -21.57 -16.59 -48.60
CA LEU A 8 -20.35 -16.48 -47.86
C LEU A 8 -20.67 -15.84 -46.49
N ILE A 9 -20.65 -16.62 -45.41
CA ILE A 9 -20.76 -16.10 -44.04
C ILE A 9 -19.38 -15.60 -43.60
N LEU A 10 -19.20 -14.27 -43.54
CA LEU A 10 -18.02 -13.60 -43.05
C LEU A 10 -18.11 -13.55 -41.51
N SER A 11 -17.43 -14.46 -40.84
CA SER A 11 -17.33 -14.46 -39.37
C SER A 11 -16.37 -13.34 -38.94
N LEU A 12 -16.91 -12.24 -38.43
CA LEU A 12 -16.14 -11.15 -37.83
C LEU A 12 -15.67 -11.62 -36.44
N PHE A 13 -14.43 -12.06 -36.33
CA PHE A 13 -13.77 -12.26 -35.04
C PHE A 13 -13.42 -10.89 -34.46
N ILE A 14 -14.25 -10.40 -33.52
CA ILE A 14 -13.91 -9.24 -32.68
C ILE A 14 -12.86 -9.73 -31.68
N TYR A 15 -11.58 -9.47 -31.92
CA TYR A 15 -10.55 -9.57 -30.90
C TYR A 15 -10.80 -8.45 -29.90
N ALA A 16 -11.51 -8.75 -28.81
CA ALA A 16 -11.48 -7.90 -27.64
C ALA A 16 -10.06 -8.01 -27.05
N SER A 17 -9.24 -7.03 -27.35
CA SER A 17 -7.99 -6.84 -26.61
C SER A 17 -8.41 -6.53 -25.16
N ALA A 18 -8.32 -7.51 -24.28
CA ALA A 18 -8.41 -7.27 -22.86
C ALA A 18 -7.19 -6.40 -22.50
N PHE A 19 -7.34 -5.09 -22.52
CA PHE A 19 -6.36 -4.21 -21.89
C PHE A 19 -6.41 -4.54 -20.41
N ALA A 20 -5.31 -5.09 -19.89
CA ALA A 20 -5.17 -5.24 -18.44
C ALA A 20 -5.37 -3.86 -17.82
N GLN A 21 -6.37 -3.75 -16.93
CA GLN A 21 -6.73 -2.49 -16.31
C GLN A 21 -5.56 -1.95 -15.48
N GLU A 22 -5.24 -0.67 -15.65
CA GLU A 22 -4.27 0.01 -14.81
C GLU A 22 -4.83 0.16 -13.39
N LEU A 23 -4.00 -0.22 -12.41
CA LEU A 23 -4.27 -0.09 -10.98
C LEU A 23 -3.24 0.85 -10.36
N LYS A 24 -3.66 2.03 -9.93
CA LYS A 24 -2.80 2.98 -9.19
C LYS A 24 -2.78 2.64 -7.71
N VAL A 25 -1.63 2.14 -7.27
CA VAL A 25 -1.40 1.70 -5.90
C VAL A 25 -0.45 2.67 -5.20
N ALA A 26 -0.70 2.97 -3.91
CA ALA A 26 0.21 3.78 -3.12
C ALA A 26 0.39 3.25 -1.70
N THR A 27 1.53 3.62 -1.08
CA THR A 27 1.74 3.61 0.37
C THR A 27 2.06 5.02 0.81
N TYR A 28 1.47 5.44 1.93
CA TYR A 28 1.66 6.78 2.44
C TYR A 28 1.59 6.83 3.96
N ASN A 29 2.75 6.89 4.62
CA ASN A 29 2.80 7.25 6.02
C ASN A 29 2.36 8.71 6.17
N ILE A 30 1.20 8.94 6.82
CA ILE A 30 0.58 10.26 6.93
C ILE A 30 1.05 11.05 8.16
N ARG A 31 1.98 10.52 8.94
CA ARG A 31 2.44 11.04 10.23
C ARG A 31 1.29 11.21 11.23
N TYR A 32 1.37 10.58 12.37
CA TYR A 32 0.34 10.72 13.42
C TYR A 32 0.18 12.18 13.89
N ALA A 33 -0.98 12.50 14.45
CA ALA A 33 -1.31 13.85 14.92
C ALA A 33 -0.55 14.17 16.23
N SER A 34 0.74 14.48 16.12
CA SER A 34 1.57 14.87 17.24
C SER A 34 1.44 16.36 17.53
N SER A 35 1.17 16.70 18.79
CA SER A 35 1.21 18.11 19.26
C SER A 35 2.63 18.71 19.25
N ASN A 36 3.65 17.86 19.15
CA ASN A 36 5.05 18.29 19.11
C ASN A 36 5.52 18.68 17.70
N ASP A 37 4.75 18.40 16.66
CA ASP A 37 5.08 18.74 15.28
C ASP A 37 4.74 20.23 15.01
N ILE A 38 5.36 21.15 15.75
CA ILE A 38 5.10 22.59 15.66
C ILE A 38 5.32 23.07 14.22
N GLY A 39 4.30 23.73 13.65
CA GLY A 39 4.29 24.18 12.26
C GLY A 39 3.81 23.13 11.26
N ASN A 40 3.69 21.85 11.66
CA ASN A 40 3.22 20.73 10.86
C ASN A 40 2.11 19.94 11.57
N LEU A 41 1.30 20.60 12.40
CA LEU A 41 0.16 19.98 13.09
C LEU A 41 -0.81 19.40 12.07
N TRP A 42 -1.47 18.29 12.43
CA TRP A 42 -2.39 17.58 11.54
C TRP A 42 -3.43 18.48 10.89
N GLN A 43 -4.10 19.32 11.66
CA GLN A 43 -5.13 20.23 11.15
C GLN A 43 -4.63 21.18 10.05
N ASN A 44 -3.32 21.49 10.03
CA ASN A 44 -2.72 22.36 9.04
C ASN A 44 -2.35 21.60 7.74
N ARG A 45 -2.05 20.31 7.84
CA ARG A 45 -1.60 19.49 6.70
C ARG A 45 -2.67 18.53 6.16
N ALA A 46 -3.71 18.21 6.93
CA ALA A 46 -4.79 17.33 6.50
C ALA A 46 -5.42 17.73 5.14
N PRO A 47 -5.73 19.01 4.86
CA PRO A 47 -6.26 19.42 3.56
C PRO A 47 -5.32 19.09 2.39
N TYR A 48 -4.00 19.18 2.61
CA TYR A 48 -2.98 18.92 1.60
C TYR A 48 -2.71 17.42 1.41
N VAL A 49 -2.76 16.63 2.48
CA VAL A 49 -2.79 15.16 2.39
C VAL A 49 -3.99 14.73 1.54
N GLY A 50 -5.18 15.26 1.85
CA GLY A 50 -6.38 14.99 1.09
C GLY A 50 -6.32 15.46 -0.37
N ALA A 51 -5.76 16.63 -0.63
CA ALA A 51 -5.61 17.17 -1.98
C ALA A 51 -4.66 16.31 -2.83
N LEU A 52 -3.51 15.91 -2.26
CA LEU A 52 -2.53 15.05 -2.92
C LEU A 52 -3.18 13.70 -3.33
N ILE A 53 -3.84 13.02 -2.39
CA ILE A 53 -4.48 11.73 -2.67
C ILE A 53 -5.55 11.86 -3.77
N ARG A 54 -6.37 12.92 -3.74
CA ARG A 54 -7.38 13.17 -4.78
C ARG A 54 -6.77 13.49 -6.14
N PHE A 55 -5.71 14.30 -6.17
CA PHE A 55 -5.06 14.70 -7.42
C PHE A 55 -4.41 13.53 -8.14
N HIS A 56 -3.67 12.70 -7.40
CA HIS A 56 -3.02 11.51 -7.95
C HIS A 56 -4.00 10.36 -8.21
N ASP A 57 -5.20 10.42 -7.63
CA ASP A 57 -6.33 9.52 -7.89
C ASP A 57 -5.97 8.05 -7.72
N PHE A 58 -5.45 7.69 -6.53
CA PHE A 58 -5.11 6.31 -6.20
C PHE A 58 -6.34 5.41 -6.20
N ASP A 59 -6.24 4.21 -6.76
CA ASP A 59 -7.35 3.26 -6.74
C ASP A 59 -7.43 2.53 -5.40
N ILE A 60 -6.26 2.22 -4.84
CA ILE A 60 -6.09 1.60 -3.53
C ILE A 60 -4.77 2.09 -2.90
N PHE A 61 -4.80 2.38 -1.61
CA PHE A 61 -3.59 2.78 -0.90
C PHE A 61 -3.61 2.36 0.56
N GLY A 62 -2.40 2.08 1.10
CA GLY A 62 -2.17 1.89 2.52
C GLY A 62 -1.72 3.19 3.17
N THR A 63 -2.21 3.47 4.38
CA THR A 63 -1.69 4.55 5.24
C THR A 63 -1.03 3.95 6.47
N GLN A 64 -0.03 4.64 7.00
CA GLN A 64 0.62 4.32 8.26
C GLN A 64 0.49 5.51 9.21
N GLU A 65 0.57 5.25 10.51
CA GLU A 65 0.48 6.22 11.60
C GLU A 65 -0.89 6.91 11.77
N GLY A 66 -1.89 6.54 11.00
CA GLY A 66 -3.22 7.17 11.11
C GLY A 66 -3.88 6.93 12.47
N LEU A 67 -4.10 7.98 13.25
CA LEU A 67 -4.92 7.95 14.46
C LEU A 67 -6.42 8.01 14.09
N PRO A 68 -7.34 7.56 14.99
CA PRO A 68 -8.77 7.53 14.69
C PRO A 68 -9.35 8.84 14.18
N GLU A 69 -8.95 9.98 14.77
CA GLU A 69 -9.38 11.31 14.36
C GLU A 69 -8.88 11.68 12.95
N GLN A 70 -7.63 11.34 12.62
CA GLN A 70 -7.07 11.58 11.29
C GLN A 70 -7.80 10.76 10.22
N LEU A 71 -8.08 9.50 10.54
CA LEU A 71 -8.80 8.63 9.62
C LEU A 71 -10.26 9.08 9.43
N THR A 72 -10.89 9.62 10.47
CA THR A 72 -12.23 10.24 10.37
C THR A 72 -12.22 11.45 9.45
N ASP A 73 -11.20 12.31 9.56
CA ASP A 73 -11.02 13.45 8.66
C ASP A 73 -10.85 13.00 7.20
N LEU A 74 -10.03 11.97 6.97
CA LEU A 74 -9.82 11.40 5.63
C LEU A 74 -11.09 10.72 5.09
N ASP A 75 -11.85 9.99 5.92
CA ASP A 75 -13.14 9.40 5.52
C ASP A 75 -14.10 10.49 5.00
N GLY A 76 -14.14 11.64 5.68
CA GLY A 76 -14.92 12.80 5.24
C GLY A 76 -14.44 13.41 3.92
N MET A 77 -13.13 13.36 3.64
CA MET A 77 -12.53 13.85 2.40
C MET A 77 -12.69 12.88 1.23
N PHE A 78 -12.91 11.58 1.50
CA PHE A 78 -12.95 10.50 0.52
C PHE A 78 -14.25 9.69 0.54
N PRO A 79 -15.42 10.31 0.29
CA PRO A 79 -16.71 9.61 0.38
C PRO A 79 -16.86 8.48 -0.64
N THR A 80 -16.06 8.45 -1.70
CA THR A 80 -16.03 7.40 -2.74
C THR A 80 -15.15 6.20 -2.36
N TYR A 81 -14.34 6.32 -1.29
CA TYR A 81 -13.52 5.22 -0.80
C TYR A 81 -14.19 4.49 0.36
N ALA A 82 -13.91 3.21 0.46
CA ALA A 82 -14.10 2.43 1.68
C ALA A 82 -12.76 2.33 2.40
N ARG A 83 -12.81 2.18 3.72
CA ARG A 83 -11.62 2.00 4.55
C ARG A 83 -11.73 0.74 5.40
N TYR A 84 -10.59 0.05 5.56
CA TYR A 84 -10.41 -1.02 6.52
C TYR A 84 -9.09 -0.86 7.29
N GLY A 85 -9.06 -1.34 8.52
CA GLY A 85 -7.89 -1.40 9.40
C GLY A 85 -8.30 -1.15 10.84
N LYS A 86 -7.66 -1.87 11.76
CA LYS A 86 -7.89 -1.76 13.21
C LYS A 86 -6.75 -1.03 13.90
N GLY A 87 -7.05 -0.46 15.07
CA GLY A 87 -6.06 0.15 15.95
C GLY A 87 -5.11 -0.90 16.52
N ARG A 88 -3.82 -0.63 16.43
CA ARG A 88 -2.75 -1.57 16.82
C ARG A 88 -2.73 -1.94 18.29
N ASP A 89 -3.33 -1.09 19.17
CA ASP A 89 -3.21 -1.27 20.63
C ASP A 89 -4.30 -2.15 21.24
N ASP A 90 -5.49 -2.23 20.62
CA ASP A 90 -6.62 -3.00 21.15
C ASP A 90 -7.32 -3.88 20.10
N GLY A 91 -6.88 -3.84 18.85
CA GLY A 91 -7.55 -4.53 17.75
C GLY A 91 -8.94 -3.98 17.43
N LYS A 92 -9.21 -2.74 17.83
CA LYS A 92 -10.46 -2.02 17.57
C LYS A 92 -10.15 -0.63 17.03
N THR A 93 -10.07 0.37 17.91
CA THR A 93 -9.89 1.77 17.52
C THR A 93 -8.71 2.47 18.18
N LYS A 94 -8.04 1.86 19.18
CA LYS A 94 -6.93 2.51 19.88
C LYS A 94 -5.61 2.37 19.17
N GLY A 95 -4.84 3.46 19.20
CA GLY A 95 -3.51 3.53 18.61
C GLY A 95 -3.53 3.84 17.12
N GLU A 96 -2.36 3.78 16.52
CA GLU A 96 -2.20 3.97 15.09
C GLU A 96 -2.76 2.79 14.29
N HIS A 97 -3.15 3.08 13.04
CA HIS A 97 -3.67 2.10 12.09
C HIS A 97 -2.74 1.98 10.89
N SER A 98 -2.62 0.77 10.36
CA SER A 98 -2.12 0.52 9.00
C SER A 98 -3.34 0.40 8.07
N ALA A 99 -4.05 1.53 7.88
CA ALA A 99 -5.36 1.52 7.23
C ALA A 99 -5.23 1.39 5.70
N ILE A 100 -6.22 0.74 5.10
CA ILE A 100 -6.33 0.53 3.66
C ILE A 100 -7.55 1.27 3.15
N TYR A 101 -7.36 2.12 2.13
CA TYR A 101 -8.41 2.81 1.41
C TYR A 101 -8.51 2.27 -0.01
N TYR A 102 -9.72 2.01 -0.50
CA TYR A 102 -9.97 1.55 -1.86
C TYR A 102 -11.26 2.15 -2.44
N LYS A 103 -11.31 2.40 -3.75
CA LYS A 103 -12.48 2.94 -4.45
C LYS A 103 -13.63 1.94 -4.41
N LYS A 104 -14.81 2.36 -3.88
CA LYS A 104 -16.00 1.50 -3.72
C LYS A 104 -16.64 1.08 -5.04
N ASP A 105 -16.55 1.90 -6.05
CA ASP A 105 -17.09 1.63 -7.38
C ASP A 105 -16.20 0.66 -8.17
N LYS A 106 -14.89 0.68 -7.90
CA LYS A 106 -13.92 -0.17 -8.59
C LYS A 106 -13.78 -1.57 -7.97
N PHE A 107 -13.98 -1.70 -6.66
CA PHE A 107 -13.72 -2.94 -5.96
C PHE A 107 -14.88 -3.42 -5.08
N THR A 108 -15.07 -4.75 -5.07
CA THR A 108 -15.94 -5.45 -4.11
C THR A 108 -15.08 -6.13 -3.06
N LEU A 109 -15.33 -5.83 -1.78
CA LEU A 109 -14.68 -6.48 -0.66
C LEU A 109 -15.22 -7.90 -0.49
N LEU A 110 -14.32 -8.90 -0.51
CA LEU A 110 -14.63 -10.31 -0.30
C LEU A 110 -14.30 -10.77 1.11
N ASN A 111 -13.15 -10.34 1.64
CA ASN A 111 -12.68 -10.69 2.98
C ASN A 111 -11.70 -9.63 3.51
N GLN A 112 -11.47 -9.62 4.81
CA GLN A 112 -10.56 -8.69 5.47
C GLN A 112 -10.08 -9.23 6.82
N GLY A 113 -8.94 -8.73 7.31
CA GLY A 113 -8.44 -9.11 8.62
C GLY A 113 -7.18 -8.36 9.00
N ASP A 114 -6.71 -8.67 10.20
CA ASP A 114 -5.52 -8.06 10.79
C ASP A 114 -4.68 -9.12 11.49
N PHE A 115 -3.39 -8.87 11.63
CA PHE A 115 -2.50 -9.63 12.49
C PHE A 115 -1.38 -8.74 13.03
N TRP A 116 -0.85 -9.07 14.20
CA TRP A 116 0.24 -8.31 14.82
C TRP A 116 1.60 -8.85 14.42
N LEU A 117 2.56 -7.93 14.28
CA LEU A 117 3.95 -8.27 14.03
C LEU A 117 4.64 -8.61 15.38
N ALA A 118 4.31 -9.79 15.86
CA ALA A 118 4.76 -10.33 17.15
C ALA A 118 4.82 -11.87 17.09
N GLU A 119 5.40 -12.49 18.11
CA GLU A 119 5.50 -13.94 18.24
C GLU A 119 4.12 -14.63 18.24
N ASN A 120 3.13 -13.98 18.84
CA ASN A 120 1.73 -14.35 18.68
C ASN A 120 1.01 -13.29 17.85
N PRO A 121 0.74 -13.55 16.56
CA PRO A 121 0.16 -12.57 15.66
C PRO A 121 -1.35 -12.36 15.85
N ASP A 122 -2.02 -13.14 16.68
CA ASP A 122 -3.48 -13.13 16.82
C ASP A 122 -3.98 -12.13 17.88
N VAL A 123 -3.07 -11.53 18.64
CA VAL A 123 -3.39 -10.60 19.73
C VAL A 123 -2.48 -9.37 19.71
N PRO A 124 -2.97 -8.19 20.20
CA PRO A 124 -2.13 -7.01 20.35
C PRO A 124 -0.92 -7.28 21.25
N ALA A 125 0.27 -7.20 20.68
CA ALA A 125 1.53 -7.37 21.40
C ALA A 125 2.65 -6.62 20.70
N LYS A 126 3.70 -6.29 21.46
CA LYS A 126 5.01 -5.91 20.93
C LYS A 126 5.75 -7.17 20.52
N GLY A 127 6.35 -7.16 19.35
CA GLY A 127 7.10 -8.31 18.85
C GLY A 127 8.59 -8.19 19.15
N TRP A 128 9.17 -9.30 19.55
CA TRP A 128 10.62 -9.52 19.71
C TRP A 128 11.31 -8.43 20.55
N ASP A 129 12.20 -7.64 19.94
CA ASP A 129 12.94 -6.54 20.57
C ASP A 129 12.28 -5.17 20.41
N ALA A 130 11.00 -5.10 19.99
CA ALA A 130 10.27 -3.84 19.90
C ALA A 130 10.06 -3.22 21.28
N ILE A 131 10.52 -1.97 21.47
CA ILE A 131 10.46 -1.28 22.76
C ILE A 131 9.18 -0.47 22.91
N CYS A 132 8.82 0.31 21.88
CA CYS A 132 7.77 1.30 22.00
C CYS A 132 6.36 0.74 21.85
N CYS A 133 6.10 0.06 20.77
CA CYS A 133 4.75 0.05 20.22
C CYS A 133 4.39 -1.31 19.63
N ASN A 134 3.10 -1.68 19.67
CA ASN A 134 2.57 -2.77 18.87
C ASN A 134 2.65 -2.41 17.39
N ARG A 135 2.80 -3.41 16.54
CA ARG A 135 2.79 -3.25 15.08
C ARG A 135 1.76 -4.19 14.48
N ILE A 136 0.97 -3.68 13.56
CA ILE A 136 -0.16 -4.39 12.96
C ILE A 136 -0.06 -4.37 11.45
N VAL A 137 -0.50 -5.46 10.82
CA VAL A 137 -0.76 -5.54 9.38
C VAL A 137 -2.26 -5.67 9.19
N SER A 138 -2.84 -4.79 8.40
CA SER A 138 -4.22 -4.94 7.93
C SER A 138 -4.22 -5.48 6.51
N TRP A 139 -5.22 -6.29 6.16
CA TRP A 139 -5.35 -6.82 4.80
C TRP A 139 -6.80 -6.89 4.35
N VAL A 140 -6.99 -6.78 3.04
CA VAL A 140 -8.27 -6.97 2.35
C VAL A 140 -8.11 -7.91 1.17
N ASN A 141 -9.12 -8.75 0.92
CA ASN A 141 -9.30 -9.47 -0.33
C ASN A 141 -10.34 -8.74 -1.16
N LEU A 142 -9.96 -8.26 -2.32
CA LEU A 142 -10.80 -7.47 -3.22
C LEU A 142 -11.01 -8.20 -4.54
N LYS A 143 -12.19 -8.00 -5.11
CA LYS A 143 -12.50 -8.34 -6.50
C LYS A 143 -12.60 -7.04 -7.29
N ASP A 144 -11.85 -6.94 -8.37
CA ASP A 144 -12.00 -5.87 -9.35
C ASP A 144 -13.32 -6.06 -10.10
N ASN A 145 -14.18 -5.03 -10.10
CA ASN A 145 -15.54 -5.10 -10.63
C ASN A 145 -15.58 -5.16 -12.18
N GLU A 146 -14.53 -4.68 -12.84
CA GLU A 146 -14.45 -4.66 -14.30
C GLU A 146 -13.85 -5.97 -14.84
N SER A 147 -12.66 -6.35 -14.35
CA SER A 147 -11.97 -7.56 -14.82
C SER A 147 -12.47 -8.86 -14.18
N GLY A 148 -13.08 -8.77 -12.99
CA GLY A 148 -13.43 -9.90 -12.15
C GLY A 148 -12.26 -10.56 -11.43
N ASN A 149 -11.05 -10.06 -11.59
CA ASN A 149 -9.83 -10.57 -10.93
C ASN A 149 -9.89 -10.33 -9.42
N GLU A 150 -9.40 -11.30 -8.66
CA GLU A 150 -9.28 -11.20 -7.22
C GLU A 150 -7.82 -11.03 -6.82
N PHE A 151 -7.57 -10.17 -5.82
CA PHE A 151 -6.25 -9.95 -5.26
C PHE A 151 -6.32 -9.61 -3.79
N PHE A 152 -5.21 -9.80 -3.09
CA PHE A 152 -5.05 -9.38 -1.70
C PHE A 152 -4.18 -8.13 -1.63
N PHE A 153 -4.57 -7.22 -0.73
CA PHE A 153 -3.80 -6.03 -0.42
C PHE A 153 -3.49 -6.00 1.07
N PHE A 154 -2.21 -5.86 1.42
CA PHE A 154 -1.71 -5.79 2.79
C PHE A 154 -1.06 -4.44 3.04
N SER A 155 -1.31 -3.83 4.19
CA SER A 155 -0.67 -2.58 4.66
C SER A 155 -0.01 -2.80 6.01
N ALA A 156 1.26 -2.41 6.14
CA ALA A 156 2.07 -2.61 7.34
C ALA A 156 2.80 -1.35 7.76
N HIS A 157 3.17 -1.28 9.06
CA HIS A 157 4.17 -0.37 9.58
C HIS A 157 5.08 -1.15 10.54
N TYR A 158 6.35 -1.32 10.15
CA TYR A 158 7.33 -2.07 10.94
C TYR A 158 7.87 -1.27 12.10
N ASP A 159 8.54 -1.95 13.03
CA ASP A 159 9.15 -1.26 14.17
C ASP A 159 10.36 -0.41 13.76
N HIS A 160 10.43 0.82 14.28
CA HIS A 160 11.48 1.77 13.92
C HIS A 160 12.78 1.59 14.74
N GLN A 161 12.76 0.79 15.83
CA GLN A 161 13.89 0.60 16.73
C GLN A 161 14.41 -0.83 16.72
N GLY A 162 13.52 -1.82 16.87
CA GLY A 162 13.87 -3.23 16.98
C GLY A 162 14.38 -3.81 15.67
N GLN A 163 15.66 -4.14 15.59
CA GLN A 163 16.23 -4.78 14.40
C GLN A 163 15.72 -6.22 14.24
N LEU A 164 15.65 -6.98 15.35
CA LEU A 164 15.08 -8.32 15.34
C LEU A 164 13.60 -8.27 14.99
N ALA A 165 12.85 -7.31 15.54
CA ALA A 165 11.44 -7.12 15.23
C ALA A 165 11.21 -6.91 13.74
N ARG A 166 11.97 -6.04 13.06
CA ARG A 166 11.85 -5.84 11.60
C ARG A 166 12.18 -7.11 10.81
N ARG A 167 13.27 -7.80 11.17
CA ARG A 167 13.68 -9.04 10.51
C ARG A 167 12.61 -10.13 10.61
N GLU A 168 12.13 -10.39 11.81
CA GLU A 168 11.13 -11.44 12.05
C GLU A 168 9.75 -11.03 11.52
N SER A 169 9.43 -9.73 11.48
CA SER A 169 8.24 -9.20 10.79
C SER A 169 8.21 -9.58 9.32
N SER A 170 9.33 -9.46 8.60
CA SER A 170 9.40 -9.86 7.18
C SER A 170 9.12 -11.34 6.99
N LYS A 171 9.70 -12.21 7.84
CA LYS A 171 9.43 -13.65 7.80
C LYS A 171 7.97 -13.97 8.10
N LEU A 172 7.39 -13.31 9.10
CA LEU A 172 5.99 -13.49 9.50
C LEU A 172 5.04 -13.03 8.38
N VAL A 173 5.33 -11.88 7.74
CA VAL A 173 4.53 -11.36 6.62
C VAL A 173 4.52 -12.37 5.47
N LEU A 174 5.66 -12.90 5.05
CA LEU A 174 5.72 -13.93 4.00
C LEU A 174 4.90 -15.17 4.37
N LYS A 175 5.03 -15.65 5.59
CA LYS A 175 4.22 -16.76 6.09
C LYS A 175 2.73 -16.46 6.04
N LYS A 176 2.31 -15.27 6.53
CA LYS A 176 0.89 -14.86 6.55
C LYS A 176 0.33 -14.60 5.14
N ILE A 177 1.11 -14.04 4.24
CA ILE A 177 0.72 -13.90 2.82
C ILE A 177 0.40 -15.28 2.25
N LYS A 178 1.28 -16.26 2.42
CA LYS A 178 1.07 -17.62 1.92
C LYS A 178 -0.15 -18.31 2.55
N GLU A 179 -0.36 -18.15 3.86
CA GLU A 179 -1.50 -18.72 4.57
C GLU A 179 -2.83 -18.10 4.12
N ILE A 180 -2.88 -16.77 3.95
CA ILE A 180 -4.09 -15.99 3.71
C ILE A 180 -4.44 -15.94 2.22
N ALA A 181 -3.49 -15.53 1.38
CA ALA A 181 -3.72 -15.31 -0.05
C ALA A 181 -3.55 -16.58 -0.88
N LYS A 182 -2.81 -17.58 -0.38
CA LYS A 182 -2.47 -18.81 -1.11
C LYS A 182 -1.80 -18.46 -2.46
N GLU A 183 -2.43 -18.87 -3.57
CA GLU A 183 -1.92 -18.63 -4.94
C GLU A 183 -2.50 -17.37 -5.61
N LYS A 184 -3.29 -16.57 -4.86
CA LYS A 184 -3.88 -15.35 -5.41
C LYS A 184 -2.85 -14.23 -5.51
N PRO A 185 -3.01 -13.29 -6.47
CA PRO A 185 -2.18 -12.10 -6.55
C PRO A 185 -2.15 -11.30 -5.25
N VAL A 186 -0.97 -10.81 -4.86
CA VAL A 186 -0.76 -10.04 -3.64
C VAL A 186 -0.09 -8.72 -3.96
N ILE A 187 -0.55 -7.67 -3.29
CA ILE A 187 0.10 -6.37 -3.18
C ILE A 187 0.37 -6.14 -1.70
N PHE A 188 1.62 -5.98 -1.31
CA PHE A 188 2.04 -5.68 0.05
C PHE A 188 2.71 -4.31 0.08
N VAL A 189 2.18 -3.39 0.89
CA VAL A 189 2.70 -2.03 0.99
C VAL A 189 2.98 -1.66 2.44
N GLY A 190 3.86 -0.69 2.65
CA GLY A 190 4.06 -0.14 3.99
C GLY A 190 5.35 0.62 4.18
N ASP A 191 5.41 1.27 5.35
CA ASP A 191 6.63 1.77 5.94
C ASP A 191 7.33 0.62 6.68
N LEU A 192 8.41 0.11 6.10
CA LEU A 192 9.15 -1.01 6.68
C LEU A 192 10.24 -0.55 7.65
N ASN A 193 10.47 0.76 7.79
CA ASN A 193 11.61 1.29 8.55
C ASN A 193 12.93 0.59 8.18
N ALA A 194 13.05 0.20 6.93
CA ALA A 194 14.11 -0.64 6.39
C ALA A 194 14.34 -0.28 4.92
N ASP A 195 15.55 0.00 4.55
CA ASP A 195 15.97 0.33 3.19
C ASP A 195 16.36 -0.91 2.39
N HIS A 196 16.68 -0.69 1.11
CA HIS A 196 17.06 -1.75 0.16
C HIS A 196 18.29 -2.58 0.58
N GLU A 197 19.18 -2.03 1.41
CA GLU A 197 20.38 -2.74 1.88
C GLU A 197 20.15 -3.53 3.15
N SER A 198 19.04 -3.31 3.83
CA SER A 198 18.73 -3.90 5.12
C SER A 198 18.27 -5.36 5.02
N GLU A 199 18.57 -6.15 6.04
CA GLU A 199 18.17 -7.57 6.11
C GLU A 199 16.63 -7.76 6.00
N PRO A 200 15.79 -6.97 6.68
CA PRO A 200 14.33 -7.10 6.57
C PRO A 200 13.81 -6.95 5.14
N TYR A 201 14.35 -5.99 4.38
CA TYR A 201 14.01 -5.80 2.98
C TYR A 201 14.46 -7.01 2.13
N LYS A 202 15.72 -7.45 2.28
CA LYS A 202 16.28 -8.57 1.52
C LYS A 202 15.51 -9.88 1.75
N ILE A 203 15.02 -10.12 2.97
CA ILE A 203 14.17 -11.29 3.25
C ILE A 203 12.90 -11.27 2.39
N LEU A 204 12.27 -10.12 2.18
CA LEU A 204 11.10 -10.00 1.31
C LEU A 204 11.48 -10.13 -0.16
N GLN A 205 12.47 -9.36 -0.61
CA GLN A 205 12.90 -9.27 -2.00
C GLN A 205 13.44 -10.60 -2.55
N ASP A 206 14.21 -11.32 -1.75
CA ASP A 206 14.86 -12.57 -2.15
C ASP A 206 14.00 -13.82 -1.91
N SER A 207 12.77 -13.63 -1.41
CA SER A 207 11.87 -14.74 -1.06
C SER A 207 11.38 -15.54 -2.28
N GLY A 208 11.30 -14.91 -3.43
CA GLY A 208 10.62 -15.46 -4.61
C GLY A 208 9.10 -15.41 -4.55
N GLU A 209 8.51 -15.06 -3.40
CA GLU A 209 7.05 -14.96 -3.19
C GLU A 209 6.50 -13.57 -3.60
N ILE A 210 7.25 -12.51 -3.29
CA ILE A 210 6.95 -11.12 -3.66
C ILE A 210 8.23 -10.40 -4.10
N VAL A 211 8.07 -9.35 -4.89
CA VAL A 211 9.16 -8.56 -5.44
C VAL A 211 8.81 -7.07 -5.37
N ASP A 212 9.78 -6.22 -4.99
CA ASP A 212 9.57 -4.77 -4.94
C ASP A 212 9.34 -4.20 -6.34
N THR A 213 8.25 -3.46 -6.49
CA THR A 213 7.88 -2.81 -7.75
C THR A 213 8.92 -1.80 -8.24
N PHE A 214 9.74 -1.24 -7.34
CA PHE A 214 10.90 -0.43 -7.70
C PHE A 214 11.86 -1.16 -8.64
N THR A 215 12.12 -2.44 -8.40
CA THR A 215 13.06 -3.25 -9.18
C THR A 215 12.50 -3.72 -10.52
N LEU A 216 11.18 -3.60 -10.73
CA LEU A 216 10.48 -4.06 -11.93
C LEU A 216 10.34 -2.99 -13.01
N VAL A 217 10.68 -1.73 -12.71
CA VAL A 217 10.60 -0.63 -13.68
C VAL A 217 12.00 -0.23 -14.15
N LYS A 218 12.11 0.09 -15.44
CA LYS A 218 13.39 0.49 -16.05
C LYS A 218 13.84 1.88 -15.60
N GLU A 219 12.89 2.78 -15.41
CA GLU A 219 13.13 4.19 -15.10
C GLU A 219 12.23 4.62 -13.93
N PRO A 220 12.59 4.29 -12.68
CA PRO A 220 11.82 4.72 -11.51
C PRO A 220 11.94 6.24 -11.34
N TYR A 221 10.82 6.90 -11.03
CA TYR A 221 10.81 8.35 -10.76
C TYR A 221 11.08 8.61 -9.28
N HIS A 222 12.31 8.96 -8.95
CA HIS A 222 12.66 9.43 -7.62
C HIS A 222 13.87 10.36 -7.66
N THR A 223 13.80 11.43 -6.90
CA THR A 223 14.91 12.38 -6.68
C THR A 223 15.36 12.40 -5.23
N ASN A 224 14.51 11.87 -4.34
CA ASN A 224 14.71 11.81 -2.89
C ASN A 224 14.36 10.41 -2.39
N GLY A 225 14.73 10.12 -1.13
CA GLY A 225 14.16 9.01 -0.38
C GLY A 225 12.70 9.24 -0.02
N SER A 226 12.06 8.25 0.57
CA SER A 226 10.65 8.33 0.96
C SER A 226 10.42 9.08 2.28
N PHE A 227 11.42 9.17 3.15
CA PHE A 227 11.37 9.91 4.43
C PHE A 227 12.03 11.27 4.33
N ASN A 228 11.32 12.36 4.69
CA ASN A 228 11.77 13.74 4.59
C ASN A 228 11.86 14.48 5.95
N SER A 229 11.25 13.96 7.02
CA SER A 229 11.24 14.58 8.36
C SER A 229 10.74 16.04 8.36
N PHE A 230 9.79 16.39 7.48
CA PHE A 230 9.29 17.74 7.25
C PHE A 230 10.36 18.75 6.80
N LYS A 231 11.47 18.30 6.24
CA LYS A 231 12.61 19.14 5.84
C LYS A 231 12.99 18.87 4.40
N VAL A 232 13.51 19.89 3.74
CA VAL A 232 14.25 19.69 2.49
C VAL A 232 15.51 18.90 2.84
N SER A 233 15.65 17.72 2.25
CA SER A 233 16.73 16.80 2.56
C SER A 233 17.29 16.19 1.27
N ASN A 234 18.57 15.90 1.25
CA ASN A 234 19.21 15.09 0.22
C ASN A 234 19.22 13.61 0.59
N ASN A 235 18.37 13.20 1.55
CA ASN A 235 18.25 11.80 1.92
C ASN A 235 17.68 10.99 0.74
N SER A 236 18.38 9.96 0.34
CA SER A 236 17.98 9.03 -0.71
C SER A 236 17.41 7.70 -0.17
N THR A 237 17.30 7.56 1.16
CA THR A 237 16.85 6.33 1.80
C THR A 237 15.36 6.12 1.55
N ILE A 238 15.01 5.00 0.93
CA ILE A 238 13.63 4.57 0.67
C ILE A 238 13.30 3.52 1.74
N ILE A 239 12.29 3.80 2.56
CA ILE A 239 11.81 2.92 3.63
C ILE A 239 10.33 2.55 3.49
N ASP A 240 9.64 3.21 2.56
CA ASP A 240 8.27 2.90 2.18
C ASP A 240 8.30 2.11 0.87
N HIS A 241 7.66 0.94 0.84
CA HIS A 241 7.80 -0.01 -0.27
C HIS A 241 6.44 -0.53 -0.75
N ILE A 242 6.42 -0.97 -2.02
CA ILE A 242 5.30 -1.68 -2.64
C ILE A 242 5.85 -2.97 -3.25
N PHE A 243 5.49 -4.11 -2.67
CA PHE A 243 5.82 -5.43 -3.17
C PHE A 243 4.60 -6.06 -3.86
N VAL A 244 4.86 -6.87 -4.88
CA VAL A 244 3.83 -7.60 -5.60
C VAL A 244 4.26 -9.04 -5.85
N THR A 245 3.29 -9.96 -6.01
CA THR A 245 3.60 -11.29 -6.54
C THR A 245 4.18 -11.18 -7.95
N PRO A 246 5.14 -12.06 -8.35
CA PRO A 246 5.90 -11.91 -9.61
C PRO A 246 5.07 -11.91 -10.90
N ASN A 247 3.82 -12.38 -10.86
CA ASN A 247 2.91 -12.38 -12.01
C ASN A 247 2.25 -11.02 -12.30
N ILE A 248 2.34 -10.06 -11.38
CA ILE A 248 1.81 -8.70 -11.56
C ILE A 248 2.82 -7.88 -12.37
N LYS A 249 2.35 -7.27 -13.47
CA LYS A 249 3.18 -6.36 -14.26
C LYS A 249 3.17 -4.96 -13.67
N VAL A 250 4.32 -4.30 -13.69
CA VAL A 250 4.50 -2.93 -13.20
C VAL A 250 4.91 -2.04 -14.35
N SER A 251 4.17 -0.96 -14.62
CA SER A 251 4.48 -0.02 -15.69
C SER A 251 5.14 1.27 -15.19
N LYS A 252 4.86 1.69 -13.96
CA LYS A 252 5.44 2.89 -13.35
C LYS A 252 5.68 2.68 -11.87
N TRP A 253 6.72 3.34 -11.36
CA TRP A 253 7.01 3.49 -9.95
C TRP A 253 7.57 4.87 -9.68
N GLY A 254 7.22 5.48 -8.55
CA GLY A 254 7.76 6.79 -8.18
C GLY A 254 7.47 7.22 -6.76
N ILE A 255 8.25 8.22 -6.31
CA ILE A 255 8.06 8.94 -5.06
C ILE A 255 7.47 10.31 -5.38
N LEU A 256 6.31 10.63 -4.78
CA LEU A 256 5.60 11.88 -5.00
C LEU A 256 6.08 12.93 -3.98
N THR A 257 6.78 13.96 -4.46
CA THR A 257 7.39 15.01 -3.63
C THR A 257 6.57 16.28 -3.59
N ASP A 258 5.25 16.17 -3.65
CA ASP A 258 4.32 17.30 -3.60
C ASP A 258 4.55 18.14 -2.34
N SER A 259 4.49 19.45 -2.51
CA SER A 259 4.68 20.40 -1.44
C SER A 259 3.66 21.54 -1.49
N TYR A 260 3.46 22.24 -0.39
CA TYR A 260 2.60 23.40 -0.30
C TYR A 260 3.29 24.52 0.49
N SER A 261 3.41 25.70 -0.11
CA SER A 261 4.04 26.86 0.53
C SER A 261 5.40 26.54 1.19
N GLY A 262 6.23 25.71 0.56
CA GLY A 262 7.52 25.26 1.05
C GLY A 262 7.47 24.23 2.19
N LYS A 263 6.33 23.58 2.41
CA LYS A 263 6.12 22.52 3.41
C LYS A 263 5.68 21.23 2.75
N TYR A 264 5.83 20.12 3.45
CA TYR A 264 5.36 18.80 3.02
C TYR A 264 4.09 18.38 3.79
N PRO A 265 3.14 17.67 3.13
CA PRO A 265 1.92 17.21 3.78
C PRO A 265 2.16 16.15 4.86
N SER A 266 3.27 15.40 4.77
CA SER A 266 3.74 14.42 5.76
C SER A 266 5.26 14.47 5.84
N ASP A 267 5.85 13.88 6.89
CA ASP A 267 7.29 13.64 7.02
C ASP A 267 7.76 12.44 6.15
N HIS A 268 6.83 11.77 5.49
CA HIS A 268 7.09 10.84 4.39
C HIS A 268 6.48 11.35 3.08
N PHE A 269 7.04 10.92 1.97
CA PHE A 269 6.48 11.07 0.64
C PHE A 269 5.73 9.79 0.24
N PRO A 270 4.57 9.90 -0.43
CA PRO A 270 3.92 8.71 -0.96
C PRO A 270 4.81 8.00 -1.98
N VAL A 271 4.86 6.68 -1.88
CA VAL A 271 5.38 5.81 -2.95
C VAL A 271 4.21 5.29 -3.76
N VAL A 272 4.31 5.34 -5.07
CA VAL A 272 3.23 4.96 -6.01
C VAL A 272 3.73 3.97 -7.05
N SER A 273 2.88 3.02 -7.41
CA SER A 273 3.09 2.12 -8.55
C SER A 273 1.83 2.03 -9.41
N VAL A 274 2.02 1.86 -10.72
CA VAL A 274 0.95 1.53 -11.67
C VAL A 274 1.13 0.07 -12.06
N LEU A 275 0.14 -0.74 -11.69
CA LEU A 275 0.13 -2.19 -11.83
C LEU A 275 -0.88 -2.64 -12.89
N HIS A 276 -0.71 -3.87 -13.40
CA HIS A 276 -1.66 -4.55 -14.28
C HIS A 276 -1.89 -5.97 -13.74
N LEU A 277 -3.12 -6.22 -13.28
CA LEU A 277 -3.56 -7.51 -12.70
C LEU A 277 -4.06 -8.49 -13.77
#